data_bff56d34dc948a4f68068c9305d054cc
#
_entry.id   bff56d34dc948a4f68068c9305d054cc
#
_cell.length_a   1.000
_cell.length_b   1.000
_cell.length_c   1.000
_cell.angle_alpha   90.00
_cell.angle_beta   90.00
_cell.angle_gamma   90.00
#
_symmetry.space_group_name_H-M   'P 1'
#
loop_
_entity.id
_entity.type
_entity.pdbx_description
1 polymer ?
#
loop_
_entity_poly.entity_id
_entity_poly.type
_entity_poly.pdbx_seq_one_letter_code
_entity_poly.pdbx_strand_id
1 'polypeptide(L)'
;MAGSSPPAPRALSVILSTYSAPDELELTLRGYSTQTRRDFEVVIADDGSGPETRDRIEYMRESTDLSISHVWQEDHGFRKCRILNRAIVAARGGYLVLSDGDCIPRDDFVETHAALAKRGHFVSGGRVRLASDVVAAIDREAVLTGTLFEETWLRERQAIVRERDRLKLTRSRRRAARLDRLTTTRATWNGHNASAWKADLLRVNGFDERMTYPVEDRELGERLRNAGIRTIQARHRAVCVHVEHARPWLDPDARARNERLRAETRGVPRWLRIFEGLARGPDWTDDGIHKGPRPAPMPAAGSPQS
;
A
#
# COMPACT_ATOMS: atom_id res chain seq x y z
N MET A 1 -16.37 -31.12 -0.53
CA MET A 1 -17.12 -29.91 -0.13
C MET A 1 -16.26 -28.70 -0.50
N ALA A 2 -16.64 -27.96 -1.52
CA ALA A 2 -15.97 -26.72 -1.90
C ALA A 2 -16.34 -25.67 -0.84
N GLY A 3 -15.39 -25.34 0.03
CA GLY A 3 -15.54 -24.26 1.00
C GLY A 3 -15.78 -22.96 0.26
N SER A 4 -16.92 -22.33 0.47
CA SER A 4 -17.22 -21.01 -0.03
C SER A 4 -16.14 -20.05 0.46
N SER A 5 -15.48 -19.34 -0.45
CA SER A 5 -14.55 -18.27 -0.08
C SER A 5 -15.30 -17.27 0.81
N PRO A 6 -14.68 -16.78 1.89
CA PRO A 6 -15.33 -15.78 2.72
C PRO A 6 -15.68 -14.56 1.86
N PRO A 7 -16.80 -13.87 2.14
CA PRO A 7 -17.21 -12.69 1.39
C PRO A 7 -16.10 -11.63 1.45
N ALA A 8 -15.90 -10.93 0.32
CA ALA A 8 -14.96 -9.81 0.24
C ALA A 8 -15.29 -8.74 1.29
N PRO A 9 -14.29 -7.98 1.79
CA PRO A 9 -14.55 -6.90 2.74
C PRO A 9 -15.49 -5.86 2.16
N ARG A 10 -16.53 -5.47 2.94
CA ARG A 10 -17.55 -4.48 2.51
C ARG A 10 -17.01 -3.06 2.41
N ALA A 11 -15.97 -2.73 3.17
CA ALA A 11 -15.31 -1.44 3.15
C ALA A 11 -13.79 -1.64 3.14
N LEU A 12 -13.12 -1.01 2.18
CA LEU A 12 -11.69 -1.10 1.96
C LEU A 12 -11.09 0.30 1.89
N SER A 13 -9.92 0.49 2.51
CA SER A 13 -9.13 1.71 2.36
C SER A 13 -7.75 1.37 1.80
N VAL A 14 -7.30 2.17 0.84
CA VAL A 14 -5.93 2.17 0.36
C VAL A 14 -5.18 3.29 1.08
N ILE A 15 -4.06 2.98 1.73
CA ILE A 15 -3.19 3.95 2.37
C ILE A 15 -1.94 4.12 1.50
N LEU A 16 -1.67 5.35 1.09
CA LEU A 16 -0.51 5.73 0.28
C LEU A 16 0.42 6.62 1.09
N SER A 17 1.65 6.16 1.35
CA SER A 17 2.66 7.02 1.96
C SER A 17 3.33 7.90 0.93
N THR A 18 3.48 9.20 1.22
CA THR A 18 4.17 10.16 0.35
C THR A 18 5.04 11.13 1.15
N TYR A 19 6.04 11.67 0.50
CA TYR A 19 6.85 12.78 0.96
C TYR A 19 7.48 13.50 -0.23
N SER A 20 7.08 14.77 -0.46
CA SER A 20 7.65 15.68 -1.49
C SER A 20 7.82 15.07 -2.89
N ALA A 21 6.82 14.29 -3.33
CA ALA A 21 6.80 13.58 -4.61
C ALA A 21 5.43 13.75 -5.30
N PRO A 22 5.03 14.98 -5.68
CA PRO A 22 3.69 15.26 -6.20
C PRO A 22 3.42 14.60 -7.55
N ASP A 23 4.41 14.48 -8.43
CA ASP A 23 4.24 13.91 -9.77
C ASP A 23 4.07 12.38 -9.73
N GLU A 24 4.87 11.69 -8.91
CA GLU A 24 4.76 10.25 -8.68
C GLU A 24 3.42 9.91 -8.01
N LEU A 25 3.00 10.75 -7.05
CA LEU A 25 1.72 10.60 -6.39
C LEU A 25 0.56 10.77 -7.38
N GLU A 26 0.62 11.74 -8.30
CA GLU A 26 -0.39 11.90 -9.35
C GLU A 26 -0.50 10.63 -10.22
N LEU A 27 0.61 10.11 -10.74
CA LEU A 27 0.61 8.90 -11.57
C LEU A 27 0.02 7.72 -10.80
N THR A 28 0.38 7.60 -9.52
CA THR A 28 -0.16 6.55 -8.66
C THR A 28 -1.66 6.69 -8.44
N LEU A 29 -2.17 7.90 -8.16
CA LEU A 29 -3.59 8.17 -8.00
C LEU A 29 -4.38 7.93 -9.31
N ARG A 30 -3.81 8.25 -10.46
CA ARG A 30 -4.39 7.89 -11.76
C ARG A 30 -4.50 6.38 -11.94
N GLY A 31 -3.51 5.60 -11.51
CA GLY A 31 -3.60 4.14 -11.50
C GLY A 31 -4.71 3.63 -10.55
N TYR A 32 -4.97 4.32 -9.43
CA TYR A 32 -6.11 4.00 -8.58
C TYR A 32 -7.45 4.43 -9.19
N SER A 33 -7.50 5.48 -10.00
CA SER A 33 -8.73 5.89 -10.69
C SER A 33 -9.17 4.93 -11.79
N THR A 34 -8.31 4.01 -12.23
CA THR A 34 -8.64 2.98 -13.25
C THR A 34 -8.96 1.61 -12.67
N GLN A 35 -9.01 1.46 -11.34
CA GLN A 35 -9.24 0.17 -10.72
C GLN A 35 -10.59 -0.44 -11.11
N THR A 36 -10.61 -1.76 -11.32
CA THR A 36 -11.85 -2.51 -11.61
C THR A 36 -12.83 -2.49 -10.45
N ARG A 37 -12.33 -2.49 -9.21
CA ARG A 37 -13.11 -2.28 -8.01
C ARG A 37 -13.18 -0.80 -7.70
N ARG A 38 -14.38 -0.25 -7.43
CA ARG A 38 -14.61 1.19 -7.18
C ARG A 38 -14.99 1.53 -5.73
N ASP A 39 -15.46 0.56 -4.96
CA ASP A 39 -15.93 0.74 -3.58
C ASP A 39 -14.77 0.75 -2.56
N PHE A 40 -13.89 1.73 -2.66
CA PHE A 40 -12.80 1.98 -1.73
C PHE A 40 -12.52 3.48 -1.55
N GLU A 41 -11.84 3.83 -0.49
CA GLU A 41 -11.26 5.16 -0.31
C GLU A 41 -9.74 5.11 -0.41
N VAL A 42 -9.14 6.25 -0.73
CA VAL A 42 -7.69 6.47 -0.65
C VAL A 42 -7.40 7.38 0.54
N VAL A 43 -6.48 6.98 1.39
CA VAL A 43 -5.98 7.78 2.51
C VAL A 43 -4.50 8.07 2.24
N ILE A 44 -4.18 9.32 1.97
CA ILE A 44 -2.80 9.75 1.74
C ILE A 44 -2.15 10.01 3.09
N ALA A 45 -1.08 9.29 3.39
CA ALA A 45 -0.24 9.42 4.57
C ALA A 45 0.99 10.24 4.20
N ASP A 46 0.93 11.55 4.44
CA ASP A 46 1.91 12.53 4.00
C ASP A 46 2.84 12.94 5.14
N ASP A 47 4.12 12.60 5.00
CA ASP A 47 5.16 12.77 6.03
C ASP A 47 5.78 14.19 6.04
N GLY A 48 4.98 15.21 5.73
CA GLY A 48 5.41 16.60 5.84
C GLY A 48 5.76 17.26 4.52
N SER A 49 5.09 16.86 3.42
CA SER A 49 5.27 17.52 2.12
C SER A 49 4.80 18.98 2.13
N GLY A 50 5.38 19.77 1.24
CA GLY A 50 5.01 21.15 0.98
C GLY A 50 3.68 21.32 0.23
N PRO A 51 3.34 22.60 -0.09
CA PRO A 51 2.06 22.95 -0.73
C PRO A 51 1.84 22.29 -2.09
N GLU A 52 2.89 22.04 -2.87
CA GLU A 52 2.79 21.41 -4.20
C GLU A 52 2.12 20.02 -4.13
N THR A 53 2.44 19.23 -3.13
CA THR A 53 1.79 17.92 -2.91
C THR A 53 0.32 18.08 -2.54
N ARG A 54 -0.01 19.08 -1.70
CA ARG A 54 -1.39 19.39 -1.35
C ARG A 54 -2.20 19.79 -2.57
N ASP A 55 -1.67 20.72 -3.38
CA ASP A 55 -2.33 21.22 -4.60
C ASP A 55 -2.57 20.07 -5.59
N ARG A 56 -1.61 19.13 -5.68
CA ARG A 56 -1.76 17.94 -6.51
C ARG A 56 -2.85 17.00 -6.00
N ILE A 57 -2.99 16.86 -4.69
CA ILE A 57 -4.04 16.05 -4.08
C ILE A 57 -5.41 16.68 -4.35
N GLU A 58 -5.56 18.00 -4.19
CA GLU A 58 -6.82 18.70 -4.51
C GLU A 58 -7.17 18.55 -6.00
N TYR A 59 -6.19 18.76 -6.88
CA TYR A 59 -6.39 18.52 -8.31
C TYR A 59 -6.91 17.10 -8.61
N MET A 60 -6.36 16.07 -7.94
CA MET A 60 -6.81 14.70 -8.13
C MET A 60 -8.19 14.42 -7.53
N ARG A 61 -8.60 15.12 -6.47
CA ARG A 61 -9.97 15.08 -5.93
C ARG A 61 -11.00 15.62 -6.91
N GLU A 62 -10.65 16.70 -7.61
CA GLU A 62 -11.54 17.36 -8.57
C GLU A 62 -11.58 16.63 -9.92
N SER A 63 -10.46 16.02 -10.33
CA SER A 63 -10.31 15.41 -11.65
C SER A 63 -10.63 13.91 -11.72
N THR A 64 -10.97 13.27 -10.58
CA THR A 64 -11.28 11.84 -10.50
C THR A 64 -12.44 11.55 -9.54
N ASP A 65 -13.07 10.38 -9.67
CA ASP A 65 -14.12 9.90 -8.74
C ASP A 65 -13.54 9.27 -7.44
N LEU A 66 -12.25 9.43 -7.17
CA LEU A 66 -11.62 8.86 -5.99
C LEU A 66 -12.07 9.58 -4.72
N SER A 67 -12.49 8.83 -3.71
CA SER A 67 -12.69 9.36 -2.36
C SER A 67 -11.33 9.48 -1.67
N ILE A 68 -10.72 10.67 -1.70
CA ILE A 68 -9.38 10.91 -1.17
C ILE A 68 -9.46 11.64 0.17
N SER A 69 -8.81 11.09 1.20
CA SER A 69 -8.53 11.75 2.48
C SER A 69 -7.03 12.02 2.58
N HIS A 70 -6.65 13.17 3.11
CA HIS A 70 -5.25 13.58 3.31
C HIS A 70 -4.96 13.66 4.80
N VAL A 71 -4.04 12.86 5.28
CA VAL A 71 -3.50 12.86 6.64
C VAL A 71 -2.07 13.38 6.54
N TRP A 72 -1.83 14.54 7.13
CA TRP A 72 -0.56 15.24 7.05
C TRP A 72 0.04 15.44 8.43
N GLN A 73 1.34 15.54 8.53
CA GLN A 73 2.08 15.97 9.72
C GLN A 73 3.22 16.91 9.33
N GLU A 74 3.66 17.72 10.26
CA GLU A 74 4.79 18.63 10.07
C GLU A 74 6.08 17.85 9.77
N ASP A 75 6.93 18.38 8.86
CA ASP A 75 8.22 17.77 8.54
C ASP A 75 9.21 17.95 9.72
N HIS A 76 9.59 16.86 10.32
CA HIS A 76 10.67 16.75 11.30
C HIS A 76 11.60 15.58 10.94
N GLY A 77 11.90 15.42 9.65
CA GLY A 77 12.65 14.31 9.09
C GLY A 77 11.79 13.05 8.88
N PHE A 78 12.42 11.94 8.62
CA PHE A 78 11.74 10.70 8.26
C PHE A 78 10.91 10.12 9.41
N ARG A 79 9.59 10.28 9.35
CA ARG A 79 8.62 9.74 10.34
C ARG A 79 7.49 8.95 9.69
N LYS A 80 7.81 8.25 8.62
CA LYS A 80 6.87 7.43 7.85
C LYS A 80 6.04 6.49 8.73
N CYS A 81 6.65 5.86 9.74
CA CYS A 81 5.93 4.96 10.66
C CYS A 81 4.80 5.69 11.39
N ARG A 82 5.04 6.92 11.86
CA ARG A 82 4.06 7.73 12.57
C ARG A 82 2.89 8.12 11.67
N ILE A 83 3.18 8.63 10.47
CA ILE A 83 2.10 9.05 9.56
C ILE A 83 1.28 7.86 9.06
N LEU A 84 1.89 6.70 8.84
CA LEU A 84 1.18 5.46 8.52
C LEU A 84 0.25 5.04 9.65
N ASN A 85 0.68 5.15 10.91
CA ASN A 85 -0.15 4.87 12.07
C ASN A 85 -1.37 5.81 12.13
N ARG A 86 -1.18 7.11 11.90
CA ARG A 86 -2.28 8.09 11.82
C ARG A 86 -3.25 7.75 10.69
N ALA A 87 -2.73 7.38 9.53
CA ALA A 87 -3.55 6.96 8.39
C ALA A 87 -4.33 5.66 8.67
N ILE A 88 -3.72 4.67 9.35
CA ILE A 88 -4.40 3.44 9.78
C ILE A 88 -5.61 3.77 10.67
N VAL A 89 -5.45 4.70 11.62
CA VAL A 89 -6.56 5.11 12.50
C VAL A 89 -7.62 5.88 11.72
N ALA A 90 -7.24 6.81 10.85
CA ALA A 90 -8.15 7.64 10.05
C ALA A 90 -8.94 6.85 9.00
N ALA A 91 -8.40 5.76 8.49
CA ALA A 91 -9.03 4.92 7.48
C ALA A 91 -10.37 4.37 7.96
N ARG A 92 -11.42 4.47 7.14
CA ARG A 92 -12.78 3.99 7.46
C ARG A 92 -12.98 2.51 7.15
N GLY A 93 -12.17 1.97 6.24
CA GLY A 93 -12.24 0.57 5.83
C GLY A 93 -11.81 -0.41 6.92
N GLY A 94 -12.50 -1.52 7.01
CA GLY A 94 -12.10 -2.62 7.89
C GLY A 94 -10.95 -3.46 7.36
N TYR A 95 -10.65 -3.36 6.07
CA TYR A 95 -9.51 -3.99 5.41
C TYR A 95 -8.65 -2.91 4.75
N LEU A 96 -7.34 -2.93 5.05
CA LEU A 96 -6.41 -1.89 4.62
C LEU A 96 -5.41 -2.46 3.63
N VAL A 97 -5.22 -1.75 2.52
CA VAL A 97 -4.14 -1.99 1.55
C VAL A 97 -3.13 -0.85 1.73
N LEU A 98 -1.89 -1.18 2.03
CA LEU A 98 -0.80 -0.22 2.17
C LEU A 98 0.08 -0.27 0.93
N SER A 99 0.36 0.90 0.37
CA SER A 99 1.28 1.08 -0.76
C SER A 99 2.03 2.40 -0.61
N ASP A 100 3.03 2.62 -1.47
CA ASP A 100 3.76 3.89 -1.51
C ASP A 100 3.15 4.80 -2.60
N GLY A 101 3.27 6.12 -2.46
CA GLY A 101 2.78 7.12 -3.40
C GLY A 101 3.51 7.14 -4.75
N ASP A 102 4.54 6.33 -4.89
CA ASP A 102 5.32 6.07 -6.11
C ASP A 102 5.10 4.66 -6.68
N CYS A 103 4.04 3.99 -6.26
CA CYS A 103 3.71 2.63 -6.65
C CYS A 103 2.41 2.58 -7.46
N ILE A 104 2.52 2.68 -8.79
CA ILE A 104 1.38 2.66 -9.71
C ILE A 104 0.77 1.25 -9.72
N PRO A 105 -0.50 1.08 -9.33
CA PRO A 105 -1.15 -0.22 -9.26
C PRO A 105 -1.62 -0.68 -10.64
N ARG A 106 -1.61 -2.00 -10.87
CA ARG A 106 -2.33 -2.59 -12.00
C ARG A 106 -3.84 -2.46 -11.76
N ASP A 107 -4.63 -2.38 -12.82
CA ASP A 107 -6.09 -2.16 -12.79
C ASP A 107 -6.88 -3.14 -11.91
N ASP A 108 -6.38 -4.36 -11.69
CA ASP A 108 -6.99 -5.39 -10.85
C ASP A 108 -6.39 -5.47 -9.42
N PHE A 109 -5.59 -4.47 -9.03
CA PHE A 109 -4.82 -4.49 -7.79
C PHE A 109 -5.72 -4.51 -6.54
N VAL A 110 -6.66 -3.56 -6.43
CA VAL A 110 -7.57 -3.45 -5.29
C VAL A 110 -8.50 -4.65 -5.21
N GLU A 111 -9.07 -5.08 -6.33
CA GLU A 111 -9.90 -6.29 -6.41
C GLU A 111 -9.14 -7.54 -5.99
N THR A 112 -7.88 -7.66 -6.39
CA THR A 112 -7.03 -8.81 -6.01
C THR A 112 -6.78 -8.85 -4.51
N HIS A 113 -6.48 -7.71 -3.86
CA HIS A 113 -6.34 -7.64 -2.42
C HIS A 113 -7.64 -7.97 -1.69
N ALA A 114 -8.77 -7.46 -2.20
CA ALA A 114 -10.09 -7.76 -1.64
C ALA A 114 -10.44 -9.25 -1.74
N ALA A 115 -10.20 -9.87 -2.91
CA ALA A 115 -10.46 -11.30 -3.14
C ALA A 115 -9.56 -12.23 -2.31
N LEU A 116 -8.39 -11.76 -1.89
CA LEU A 116 -7.45 -12.49 -1.06
C LEU A 116 -7.62 -12.20 0.44
N ALA A 117 -8.48 -11.24 0.81
CA ALA A 117 -8.72 -10.88 2.20
C ALA A 117 -9.26 -12.06 3.00
N LYS A 118 -8.49 -12.52 3.98
CA LYS A 118 -8.84 -13.64 4.85
C LYS A 118 -8.51 -13.29 6.29
N ARG A 119 -9.44 -13.54 7.22
CA ARG A 119 -9.19 -13.33 8.65
C ARG A 119 -7.97 -14.13 9.11
N GLY A 120 -7.15 -13.52 9.98
CA GLY A 120 -5.90 -14.11 10.47
C GLY A 120 -4.81 -14.24 9.39
N HIS A 121 -4.91 -13.46 8.31
CA HIS A 121 -3.89 -13.44 7.26
C HIS A 121 -3.65 -12.00 6.80
N PHE A 122 -2.40 -11.71 6.44
CA PHE A 122 -2.04 -10.55 5.64
C PHE A 122 -1.56 -10.99 4.25
N VAL A 123 -1.74 -10.14 3.25
CA VAL A 123 -1.33 -10.37 1.86
C VAL A 123 -0.01 -9.64 1.60
N SER A 124 0.92 -10.31 0.93
CA SER A 124 2.18 -9.74 0.46
C SER A 124 2.18 -9.77 -1.07
N GLY A 125 2.07 -8.61 -1.70
CA GLY A 125 2.05 -8.44 -3.14
C GLY A 125 3.44 -8.32 -3.75
N GLY A 126 3.50 -7.96 -5.02
CA GLY A 126 4.74 -7.83 -5.78
C GLY A 126 4.85 -6.52 -6.55
N ARG A 127 6.07 -6.17 -6.92
CA ARG A 127 6.35 -5.03 -7.79
C ARG A 127 7.15 -5.44 -9.01
N VAL A 128 6.89 -4.78 -10.13
CA VAL A 128 7.77 -4.75 -11.29
C VAL A 128 8.74 -3.59 -11.09
N ARG A 129 10.03 -3.82 -11.32
CA ARG A 129 11.05 -2.76 -11.28
C ARG A 129 11.33 -2.34 -12.70
N LEU A 130 11.24 -1.06 -12.94
CA LEU A 130 11.63 -0.45 -14.20
C LEU A 130 13.05 0.10 -14.11
N ALA A 131 13.71 0.21 -15.25
CA ALA A 131 14.96 0.93 -15.36
C ALA A 131 14.72 2.43 -15.13
N SER A 132 15.67 3.12 -14.48
CA SER A 132 15.50 4.51 -14.05
C SER A 132 15.29 5.49 -15.20
N ASP A 133 15.88 5.21 -16.36
CA ASP A 133 15.73 6.00 -17.59
C ASP A 133 14.35 5.89 -18.21
N VAL A 134 13.61 4.81 -17.91
CA VAL A 134 12.25 4.60 -18.40
C VAL A 134 11.20 5.30 -17.53
N VAL A 135 11.54 5.63 -16.30
CA VAL A 135 10.61 6.31 -15.38
C VAL A 135 10.11 7.64 -15.98
N ALA A 136 10.99 8.39 -16.63
CA ALA A 136 10.62 9.65 -17.32
C ALA A 136 9.67 9.45 -18.52
N ALA A 137 9.58 8.23 -19.05
CA ALA A 137 8.66 7.88 -20.15
C ALA A 137 7.29 7.40 -19.67
N ILE A 138 7.08 7.32 -18.36
CA ILE A 138 5.77 6.99 -17.79
C ILE A 138 4.93 8.25 -17.81
N ASP A 139 4.03 8.35 -18.77
CA ASP A 139 3.07 9.43 -18.89
C ASP A 139 1.68 9.03 -18.35
N ARG A 140 0.80 10.01 -18.28
CA ARG A 140 -0.59 9.81 -17.83
C ARG A 140 -1.34 8.81 -18.70
N GLU A 141 -1.10 8.80 -20.01
CA GLU A 141 -1.78 7.91 -20.94
C GLU A 141 -1.40 6.44 -20.70
N ALA A 142 -0.11 6.15 -20.54
CA ALA A 142 0.37 4.79 -20.24
C ALA A 142 -0.23 4.23 -18.95
N VAL A 143 -0.47 5.10 -17.95
CA VAL A 143 -1.12 4.71 -16.69
C VAL A 143 -2.62 4.47 -16.90
N LEU A 144 -3.33 5.41 -17.53
CA LEU A 144 -4.78 5.37 -17.70
C LEU A 144 -5.23 4.23 -18.61
N THR A 145 -4.46 3.92 -19.66
CA THR A 145 -4.73 2.81 -20.59
C THR A 145 -4.25 1.44 -20.06
N GLY A 146 -3.37 1.45 -19.05
CA GLY A 146 -2.75 0.25 -18.49
C GLY A 146 -1.63 -0.35 -19.36
N THR A 147 -1.20 0.34 -20.43
CA THR A 147 -0.10 -0.09 -21.32
C THR A 147 1.21 -0.22 -20.57
N LEU A 148 1.38 0.50 -19.46
CA LEU A 148 2.50 0.36 -18.51
C LEU A 148 2.72 -1.09 -18.01
N PHE A 149 1.68 -1.94 -18.08
CA PHE A 149 1.75 -3.36 -17.68
C PHE A 149 1.78 -4.31 -18.88
N GLU A 150 1.90 -3.81 -20.09
CA GLU A 150 2.02 -4.61 -21.30
C GLU A 150 3.47 -4.98 -21.61
N GLU A 151 3.71 -6.24 -21.93
CA GLU A 151 5.08 -6.72 -22.22
C GLU A 151 5.68 -6.01 -23.43
N THR A 152 4.87 -5.66 -24.44
CA THR A 152 5.28 -4.93 -25.65
C THR A 152 5.82 -3.56 -25.30
N TRP A 153 5.06 -2.76 -24.55
CA TRP A 153 5.47 -1.42 -24.09
C TRP A 153 6.78 -1.45 -23.31
N LEU A 154 6.89 -2.41 -22.40
CA LEU A 154 8.07 -2.58 -21.55
C LEU A 154 9.29 -3.08 -22.33
N ARG A 155 9.09 -3.93 -23.34
CA ARG A 155 10.16 -4.46 -24.19
C ARG A 155 10.74 -3.40 -25.11
N GLU A 156 9.89 -2.62 -25.79
CA GLU A 156 10.30 -1.54 -26.68
C GLU A 156 11.18 -0.50 -25.97
N ARG A 157 10.96 -0.29 -24.69
CA ARG A 157 11.71 0.64 -23.83
C ARG A 157 12.83 -0.02 -23.04
N GLN A 158 13.10 -1.31 -23.23
CA GLN A 158 14.06 -2.09 -22.44
C GLN A 158 13.86 -1.91 -20.93
N ALA A 159 12.61 -1.72 -20.51
CA ALA A 159 12.20 -1.21 -19.22
C ALA A 159 12.41 -2.18 -18.05
N ILE A 160 12.47 -3.49 -18.30
CA ILE A 160 12.50 -4.50 -17.26
C ILE A 160 13.93 -4.79 -16.82
N VAL A 161 14.26 -4.41 -15.59
CA VAL A 161 15.57 -4.67 -14.96
C VAL A 161 15.84 -6.16 -14.71
N ARG A 162 14.78 -6.96 -14.50
CA ARG A 162 14.92 -8.38 -14.16
C ARG A 162 13.94 -9.24 -14.95
N GLU A 163 14.44 -10.18 -15.73
CA GLU A 163 13.62 -11.11 -16.51
C GLU A 163 12.50 -11.81 -15.71
N ARG A 164 12.76 -12.16 -14.46
CA ARG A 164 11.75 -12.75 -13.57
C ARG A 164 10.56 -11.82 -13.29
N ASP A 165 10.70 -10.50 -13.48
CA ASP A 165 9.62 -9.56 -13.26
C ASP A 165 8.57 -9.61 -14.39
N ARG A 166 8.92 -10.12 -15.58
CA ARG A 166 7.99 -10.44 -16.67
C ARG A 166 6.90 -11.43 -16.25
N LEU A 167 7.24 -12.39 -15.40
CA LEU A 167 6.26 -13.35 -14.90
C LEU A 167 5.10 -12.69 -14.13
N LYS A 168 5.32 -11.48 -13.60
CA LYS A 168 4.30 -10.71 -12.88
C LYS A 168 3.32 -10.01 -13.81
N LEU A 169 3.66 -9.85 -15.10
CA LEU A 169 2.79 -9.22 -16.09
C LEU A 169 1.63 -10.12 -16.52
N THR A 170 1.65 -11.40 -16.15
CA THR A 170 0.59 -12.33 -16.51
C THR A 170 -0.78 -11.87 -16.04
N ARG A 171 -1.75 -11.78 -16.97
CA ARG A 171 -3.17 -11.49 -16.69
C ARG A 171 -3.95 -12.74 -16.28
N SER A 172 -3.38 -13.94 -16.49
CA SER A 172 -4.02 -15.20 -16.11
C SER A 172 -3.98 -15.41 -14.60
N ARG A 173 -5.12 -15.28 -13.93
CA ARG A 173 -5.26 -15.52 -12.48
C ARG A 173 -4.77 -16.90 -12.06
N ARG A 174 -5.03 -17.94 -12.88
CA ARG A 174 -4.57 -19.32 -12.62
C ARG A 174 -3.05 -19.43 -12.70
N ARG A 175 -2.44 -18.83 -13.74
CA ARG A 175 -0.98 -18.81 -13.90
C ARG A 175 -0.31 -18.04 -12.76
N ALA A 176 -0.80 -16.85 -12.44
CA ALA A 176 -0.31 -16.04 -11.33
C ALA A 176 -0.37 -16.80 -9.98
N ALA A 177 -1.48 -17.47 -9.70
CA ALA A 177 -1.63 -18.28 -8.48
C ALA A 177 -0.65 -19.47 -8.42
N ARG A 178 -0.37 -20.12 -9.57
CA ARG A 178 0.66 -21.18 -9.64
C ARG A 178 2.06 -20.62 -9.37
N LEU A 179 2.40 -19.49 -9.99
CA LEU A 179 3.68 -18.81 -9.76
C LEU A 179 3.87 -18.38 -8.31
N ASP A 180 2.80 -17.90 -7.65
CA ASP A 180 2.83 -17.56 -6.22
C ASP A 180 3.10 -18.77 -5.32
N ARG A 181 2.62 -19.95 -5.71
CA ARG A 181 2.90 -21.22 -4.97
C ARG A 181 4.31 -21.74 -5.20
N LEU A 182 4.85 -21.53 -6.40
CA LEU A 182 6.16 -22.04 -6.80
C LEU A 182 7.31 -21.11 -6.42
N THR A 183 7.02 -19.84 -6.08
CA THR A 183 8.10 -18.91 -5.72
C THR A 183 8.79 -19.30 -4.42
N THR A 184 10.10 -19.31 -4.43
CA THR A 184 10.94 -19.51 -3.24
C THR A 184 11.08 -18.24 -2.38
N THR A 185 10.60 -17.10 -2.88
CA THR A 185 10.66 -15.84 -2.14
C THR A 185 9.72 -15.89 -0.94
N ARG A 186 10.28 -15.74 0.25
CA ARG A 186 9.48 -15.68 1.48
C ARG A 186 8.57 -14.45 1.46
N ALA A 187 7.30 -14.66 1.67
CA ALA A 187 6.35 -13.56 1.83
C ALA A 187 6.59 -12.86 3.18
N THR A 188 6.82 -11.56 3.13
CA THR A 188 6.96 -10.69 4.30
C THR A 188 6.04 -9.51 4.12
N TRP A 189 5.76 -8.77 5.19
CA TRP A 189 5.17 -7.46 5.00
C TRP A 189 6.13 -6.59 4.19
N ASN A 190 5.62 -5.87 3.21
CA ASN A 190 6.39 -4.91 2.44
C ASN A 190 5.55 -3.63 2.28
N GLY A 191 6.12 -2.48 2.60
CA GLY A 191 5.40 -1.20 2.67
C GLY A 191 4.75 -0.78 1.35
N HIS A 192 5.35 -1.17 0.25
CA HIS A 192 4.90 -0.79 -1.09
C HIS A 192 3.72 -1.63 -1.63
N ASN A 193 3.37 -2.77 -1.00
CA ASN A 193 2.31 -3.65 -1.49
C ASN A 193 1.97 -4.73 -0.45
N ALA A 194 1.19 -4.38 0.54
CA ALA A 194 0.70 -5.33 1.53
C ALA A 194 -0.72 -4.96 1.98
N SER A 195 -1.47 -5.94 2.49
CA SER A 195 -2.80 -5.67 3.04
C SER A 195 -3.14 -6.57 4.21
N ALA A 196 -3.94 -6.06 5.14
CA ALA A 196 -4.41 -6.77 6.31
C ALA A 196 -5.74 -6.20 6.82
N TRP A 197 -6.38 -6.92 7.73
CA TRP A 197 -7.50 -6.38 8.49
C TRP A 197 -7.01 -5.26 9.42
N LYS A 198 -7.71 -4.13 9.43
CA LYS A 198 -7.41 -3.00 10.34
C LYS A 198 -7.29 -3.46 11.79
N ALA A 199 -8.20 -4.34 12.24
CA ALA A 199 -8.17 -4.89 13.58
C ALA A 199 -6.87 -5.66 13.90
N ASP A 200 -6.26 -6.34 12.93
CA ASP A 200 -4.98 -7.04 13.11
C ASP A 200 -3.82 -6.06 13.25
N LEU A 201 -3.83 -4.97 12.46
CA LEU A 201 -2.81 -3.90 12.58
C LEU A 201 -2.92 -3.16 13.92
N LEU A 202 -4.15 -2.84 14.34
CA LEU A 202 -4.39 -2.21 15.65
C LEU A 202 -3.97 -3.13 16.81
N ARG A 203 -4.27 -4.42 16.70
CA ARG A 203 -3.90 -5.42 17.70
C ARG A 203 -2.39 -5.53 17.92
N VAL A 204 -1.59 -5.33 16.89
CA VAL A 204 -0.13 -5.31 16.99
C VAL A 204 0.43 -3.90 17.21
N ASN A 205 -0.42 -2.92 17.51
CA ASN A 205 -0.08 -1.53 17.78
C ASN A 205 0.61 -0.81 16.59
N GLY A 206 0.26 -1.13 15.35
CA GLY A 206 0.75 -0.45 14.15
C GLY A 206 2.25 -0.60 13.91
N PHE A 207 2.85 0.39 13.25
CA PHE A 207 4.28 0.49 13.02
C PHE A 207 5.02 0.97 14.26
N ASP A 208 6.26 0.53 14.48
CA ASP A 208 7.14 1.04 15.53
C ASP A 208 7.70 2.42 15.12
N GLU A 209 7.25 3.48 15.78
CA GLU A 209 7.60 4.87 15.44
C GLU A 209 9.06 5.22 15.76
N ARG A 210 9.78 4.38 16.51
CA ARG A 210 11.23 4.50 16.73
C ARG A 210 12.05 4.16 15.49
N MET A 211 11.42 3.47 14.52
CA MET A 211 12.10 3.00 13.31
C MET A 211 11.99 4.01 12.18
N THR A 212 13.10 4.11 11.44
CA THR A 212 13.17 4.81 10.16
C THR A 212 13.40 3.82 9.02
N TYR A 213 13.68 4.28 7.80
CA TYR A 213 14.08 3.39 6.72
C TYR A 213 15.53 2.88 6.92
N PRO A 214 15.83 1.63 6.59
CA PRO A 214 14.98 0.55 6.09
C PRO A 214 14.51 -0.43 7.17
N VAL A 215 13.72 -1.41 6.79
CA VAL A 215 13.25 -2.63 7.50
C VAL A 215 12.11 -2.44 8.52
N GLU A 216 11.57 -1.25 8.65
CA GLU A 216 10.40 -0.93 9.47
C GLU A 216 9.17 -1.77 9.10
N ASP A 217 8.99 -2.01 7.81
CA ASP A 217 7.92 -2.83 7.26
C ASP A 217 8.08 -4.32 7.61
N ARG A 218 9.30 -4.84 7.59
CA ARG A 218 9.58 -6.22 7.96
C ARG A 218 9.33 -6.49 9.43
N GLU A 219 9.63 -5.51 10.28
CA GLU A 219 9.38 -5.57 11.71
C GLU A 219 7.88 -5.72 12.00
N LEU A 220 7.02 -4.88 11.38
CA LEU A 220 5.56 -5.02 11.48
C LEU A 220 5.10 -6.43 11.05
N GLY A 221 5.62 -6.93 9.92
CA GLY A 221 5.29 -8.28 9.44
C GLY A 221 5.72 -9.39 10.39
N GLU A 222 6.79 -9.20 11.15
CA GLU A 222 7.24 -10.15 12.18
C GLU A 222 6.30 -10.12 13.40
N ARG A 223 5.86 -8.94 13.85
CA ARG A 223 4.85 -8.83 14.92
C ARG A 223 3.51 -9.43 14.52
N LEU A 224 3.04 -9.19 13.31
CA LEU A 224 1.83 -9.85 12.80
C LEU A 224 1.95 -11.38 12.87
N ARG A 225 3.08 -11.95 12.45
CA ARG A 225 3.31 -13.39 12.54
C ARG A 225 3.40 -13.90 13.99
N ASN A 226 4.06 -13.15 14.87
CA ASN A 226 4.12 -13.46 16.30
C ASN A 226 2.71 -13.46 16.93
N ALA A 227 1.82 -12.61 16.42
CA ALA A 227 0.40 -12.56 16.79
C ALA A 227 -0.44 -13.69 16.16
N GLY A 228 0.16 -14.62 15.42
CA GLY A 228 -0.52 -15.74 14.76
C GLY A 228 -1.13 -15.39 13.39
N ILE A 229 -0.89 -14.19 12.86
CA ILE A 229 -1.37 -13.79 11.53
C ILE A 229 -0.47 -14.42 10.47
N ARG A 230 -1.06 -15.23 9.60
CA ARG A 230 -0.35 -15.93 8.52
C ARG A 230 -0.13 -15.01 7.31
N THR A 231 0.71 -15.43 6.38
CA THR A 231 0.97 -14.66 5.16
C THR A 231 0.38 -15.35 3.94
N ILE A 232 -0.26 -14.57 3.06
CA ILE A 232 -0.65 -15.00 1.71
C ILE A 232 0.32 -14.38 0.73
N GLN A 233 1.01 -15.22 -0.04
CA GLN A 233 1.86 -14.78 -1.15
C GLN A 233 0.98 -14.37 -2.34
N ALA A 234 1.14 -13.14 -2.82
CA ALA A 234 0.41 -12.60 -3.97
C ALA A 234 1.34 -11.85 -4.95
N ARG A 235 2.61 -12.23 -4.98
CA ARG A 235 3.68 -11.56 -5.74
C ARG A 235 3.41 -11.42 -7.23
N HIS A 236 2.64 -12.36 -7.82
CA HIS A 236 2.29 -12.37 -9.23
C HIS A 236 0.82 -12.00 -9.46
N ARG A 237 0.00 -11.94 -8.41
CA ARG A 237 -1.43 -11.57 -8.49
C ARG A 237 -1.65 -10.09 -8.22
N ALA A 238 -1.21 -9.58 -7.08
CA ALA A 238 -1.31 -8.16 -6.72
C ALA A 238 -0.02 -7.45 -7.14
N VAL A 239 -0.05 -6.71 -8.22
CA VAL A 239 1.16 -6.16 -8.87
C VAL A 239 1.06 -4.65 -9.02
N CYS A 240 2.13 -3.95 -8.68
CA CYS A 240 2.35 -2.54 -8.98
C CYS A 240 3.69 -2.34 -9.71
N VAL A 241 3.83 -1.20 -10.37
CA VAL A 241 5.11 -0.68 -10.86
C VAL A 241 5.61 0.34 -9.84
N HIS A 242 6.85 0.19 -9.40
CA HIS A 242 7.49 1.17 -8.52
C HIS A 242 8.33 2.13 -9.36
N VAL A 243 8.03 3.42 -9.24
CA VAL A 243 8.79 4.51 -9.85
C VAL A 243 10.07 4.72 -9.02
N GLU A 244 11.22 4.36 -9.59
CA GLU A 244 12.49 4.49 -8.85
C GLU A 244 12.87 5.98 -8.75
N HIS A 245 13.26 6.39 -7.55
CA HIS A 245 13.69 7.76 -7.26
C HIS A 245 14.92 7.77 -6.35
N ALA A 246 15.65 8.88 -6.33
CA ALA A 246 16.76 9.11 -5.40
C ALA A 246 16.26 9.12 -3.94
N ARG A 247 17.13 8.70 -3.01
CA ARG A 247 16.82 8.66 -1.56
C ARG A 247 17.83 9.47 -0.76
N PRO A 248 17.81 10.81 -0.88
CA PRO A 248 18.80 11.69 -0.24
C PRO A 248 18.73 11.66 1.30
N TRP A 249 17.59 11.21 1.85
CA TRP A 249 17.33 11.12 3.29
C TRP A 249 17.84 9.82 3.94
N LEU A 250 18.61 8.99 3.22
CA LEU A 250 19.07 7.71 3.75
C LEU A 250 20.13 7.93 4.83
N ASP A 251 19.80 7.53 6.07
CA ASP A 251 20.73 7.52 7.21
C ASP A 251 21.57 6.24 7.18
N PRO A 252 22.91 6.31 7.06
CA PRO A 252 23.78 5.12 7.04
C PRO A 252 23.66 4.25 8.29
N ASP A 253 23.41 4.84 9.46
CA ASP A 253 23.34 4.16 10.75
C ASP A 253 21.93 3.62 11.06
N ALA A 254 20.93 4.08 10.34
CA ALA A 254 19.53 3.67 10.54
C ALA A 254 19.35 2.16 10.41
N ARG A 255 20.03 1.53 9.45
CA ARG A 255 19.94 0.07 9.26
C ARG A 255 20.38 -0.69 10.50
N ALA A 256 21.52 -0.35 11.09
CA ALA A 256 22.04 -1.03 12.27
C ALA A 256 21.15 -0.79 13.50
N ARG A 257 20.64 0.45 13.67
CA ARG A 257 19.66 0.79 14.71
C ARG A 257 18.36 0.00 14.56
N ASN A 258 17.80 -0.03 13.37
CA ASN A 258 16.54 -0.72 13.09
C ASN A 258 16.67 -2.25 13.18
N GLU A 259 17.79 -2.83 12.79
CA GLU A 259 18.01 -4.28 12.97
C GLU A 259 18.12 -4.66 14.45
N ARG A 260 18.63 -3.78 15.33
CA ARG A 260 18.58 -3.99 16.79
C ARG A 260 17.15 -4.00 17.31
N LEU A 261 16.34 -2.99 16.95
CA LEU A 261 14.92 -2.93 17.33
C LEU A 261 14.15 -4.17 16.80
N ARG A 262 14.43 -4.56 15.57
CA ARG A 262 13.84 -5.75 14.98
C ARG A 262 14.27 -7.06 15.65
N ALA A 263 15.50 -7.13 16.20
CA ALA A 263 15.97 -8.27 16.97
C ALA A 263 15.15 -8.46 18.27
N GLU A 264 14.72 -7.37 18.90
CA GLU A 264 13.81 -7.41 20.05
C GLU A 264 12.48 -8.10 19.69
N THR A 265 11.93 -7.80 18.51
CA THR A 265 10.71 -8.43 18.01
C THR A 265 10.87 -9.93 17.72
N ARG A 266 12.01 -10.34 17.18
CA ARG A 266 12.29 -11.76 16.83
C ARG A 266 12.45 -12.65 18.04
N GLY A 267 13.00 -12.11 19.13
CA GLY A 267 13.31 -12.88 20.35
C GLY A 267 12.09 -13.23 21.20
N VAL A 268 10.89 -12.71 20.89
CA VAL A 268 9.75 -12.80 21.80
C VAL A 268 8.49 -13.32 21.10
N PRO A 269 8.19 -14.63 21.13
CA PRO A 269 7.11 -15.25 20.36
C PRO A 269 5.68 -14.78 20.67
N ARG A 270 5.45 -14.05 21.77
CA ARG A 270 4.11 -13.66 22.23
C ARG A 270 3.94 -12.22 22.66
N TRP A 271 4.93 -11.34 22.54
CA TRP A 271 4.83 -9.99 23.07
C TRP A 271 4.74 -8.94 21.97
N LEU A 272 3.62 -8.25 22.00
CA LEU A 272 3.14 -7.25 21.09
C LEU A 272 3.48 -5.84 21.59
N ARG A 273 4.44 -5.70 22.51
CA ARG A 273 4.70 -4.40 23.09
C ARG A 273 5.65 -3.60 22.24
N ILE A 274 5.04 -2.64 21.54
CA ILE A 274 5.75 -1.48 21.08
C ILE A 274 5.45 -0.37 22.06
N PHE A 275 6.47 0.28 22.55
CA PHE A 275 6.29 1.39 23.49
C PHE A 275 5.81 2.66 22.80
N GLU A 276 6.05 2.78 21.49
CA GLU A 276 5.68 3.92 20.66
C GLU A 276 4.98 3.45 19.37
N GLY A 277 3.70 3.53 19.33
CA GLY A 277 2.85 3.15 18.20
C GLY A 277 1.47 3.78 18.29
N LEU A 278 0.46 3.11 17.76
CA LEU A 278 -0.92 3.61 17.72
C LEU A 278 -1.55 3.96 19.08
N ALA A 279 -1.09 3.36 20.17
CA ALA A 279 -1.67 3.53 21.51
C ALA A 279 -1.20 4.80 22.23
N ARG A 280 -0.69 5.85 21.60
CA ARG A 280 -0.09 6.87 22.18
C ARG A 280 -0.29 8.14 22.10
N GLY A 281 -0.50 8.73 22.75
CA GLY A 281 -0.11 9.82 23.57
C GLY A 281 -0.99 11.05 23.38
N PRO A 282 -0.92 12.02 24.33
CA PRO A 282 -1.72 13.25 24.33
C PRO A 282 -1.50 14.14 23.10
N ASP A 283 -0.46 13.89 22.30
CA ASP A 283 -0.12 14.68 21.11
C ASP A 283 -0.84 14.21 19.84
N TRP A 284 -1.75 13.27 19.95
CA TRP A 284 -2.61 12.85 18.86
C TRP A 284 -3.78 13.83 18.73
N THR A 285 -3.53 14.95 18.08
CA THR A 285 -4.59 15.88 17.68
C THR A 285 -5.08 15.50 16.29
N ASP A 286 -6.39 15.64 16.06
CA ASP A 286 -7.02 15.42 14.73
C ASP A 286 -6.66 16.52 13.72
N ASP A 287 -5.73 17.40 14.03
CA ASP A 287 -5.45 18.67 13.37
C ASP A 287 -4.78 18.54 11.98
N GLY A 288 -4.53 17.35 11.50
CA GLY A 288 -3.97 17.12 10.17
C GLY A 288 -4.82 16.19 9.29
N ILE A 289 -6.11 15.99 9.62
CA ILE A 289 -6.98 15.14 8.81
C ILE A 289 -7.90 16.00 7.95
N HIS A 290 -7.53 16.22 6.70
CA HIS A 290 -8.40 16.85 5.70
C HIS A 290 -9.26 15.77 5.03
N LYS A 291 -10.53 15.68 5.45
CA LYS A 291 -11.51 14.77 4.83
C LYS A 291 -12.14 15.46 3.63
N GLY A 292 -11.98 14.90 2.45
CA GLY A 292 -12.74 15.30 1.27
C GLY A 292 -14.27 15.09 1.48
N PRO A 293 -15.12 15.63 0.60
CA PRO A 293 -16.57 15.44 0.69
C PRO A 293 -16.93 13.96 0.75
N ARG A 294 -17.93 13.64 1.57
CA ARG A 294 -18.45 12.27 1.64
C ARG A 294 -19.00 11.88 0.29
N PRO A 295 -18.66 10.70 -0.27
CA PRO A 295 -19.36 10.19 -1.43
C PRO A 295 -20.86 10.13 -1.11
N ALA A 296 -21.68 10.51 -2.09
CA ALA A 296 -23.13 10.39 -1.98
C ALA A 296 -23.51 8.95 -1.62
N PRO A 297 -24.52 8.74 -0.75
CA PRO A 297 -24.98 7.40 -0.44
C PRO A 297 -25.45 6.72 -1.74
N MET A 298 -24.92 5.52 -1.99
CA MET A 298 -25.35 4.71 -3.11
C MET A 298 -26.87 4.56 -3.09
N PRO A 299 -27.57 4.70 -4.25
CA PRO A 299 -29.00 4.43 -4.30
C PRO A 299 -29.26 3.00 -3.84
N ALA A 300 -30.24 2.84 -2.97
CA ALA A 300 -30.67 1.52 -2.50
C ALA A 300 -30.98 0.65 -3.71
N ALA A 301 -30.40 -0.56 -3.75
CA ALA A 301 -30.69 -1.54 -4.78
C ALA A 301 -32.20 -1.73 -4.87
N GLY A 302 -32.78 -1.33 -5.99
CA GLY A 302 -34.22 -1.45 -6.24
C GLY A 302 -34.66 -2.89 -6.00
N SER A 303 -35.69 -3.05 -5.19
CA SER A 303 -36.39 -4.32 -5.03
C SER A 303 -36.92 -4.76 -6.38
N PRO A 304 -36.84 -6.04 -6.76
CA PRO A 304 -37.47 -6.50 -7.98
C PRO A 304 -38.99 -6.30 -7.85
N GLN A 305 -39.56 -5.53 -8.77
CA GLN A 305 -40.99 -5.47 -8.93
C GLN A 305 -41.51 -6.81 -9.42
N SER A 306 -42.45 -7.35 -8.70
CA SER A 306 -43.27 -8.54 -8.99
C SER A 306 -44.00 -8.42 -10.33
#